data_3c99c009728be00c19e9daaa06e09287
#
_entry.id   3c99c009728be00c19e9daaa06e09287
#
_cell.length_a   1.000
_cell.length_b   1.000
_cell.length_c   1.000
_cell.angle_alpha   90.00
_cell.angle_beta   90.00
_cell.angle_gamma   90.00
#
_symmetry.space_group_name_H-M   'P 1'
#
loop_
_entity.id
_entity.type
_entity.pdbx_description
1 polymer ?
#
loop_
_entity_poly.entity_id
_entity_poly.type
_entity_poly.pdbx_seq_one_letter_code
_entity_poly.pdbx_strand_id
1 'polypeptide(L)' 'MSSLHHEEILEDCFEVSMESFRINNKLTHEQLQELITISKGTYDAICNNAYKHFQDRCI' A
#
# COMPACT_ATOMS: atom_id res chain seq x y z
N MET A 1 -3.23 24.44 -1.75
CA MET A 1 -2.05 23.80 -1.17
C MET A 1 -2.39 22.59 -0.33
N SER A 2 -3.37 22.76 0.53
CA SER A 2 -3.74 21.70 1.47
C SER A 2 -4.30 20.44 0.79
N SER A 3 -4.95 20.58 -0.34
CA SER A 3 -5.56 19.45 -1.03
C SER A 3 -4.53 18.45 -1.56
N LEU A 4 -3.32 18.91 -1.87
CA LEU A 4 -2.26 18.04 -2.35
C LEU A 4 -1.68 17.16 -1.25
N HIS A 5 -1.79 17.60 0.00
CA HIS A 5 -1.28 16.83 1.13
C HIS A 5 -1.97 15.48 1.28
N HIS A 6 -3.27 15.44 1.07
CA HIS A 6 -4.00 14.19 1.25
C HIS A 6 -3.60 13.14 0.23
N GLU A 7 -3.37 13.56 -1.02
CA GLU A 7 -2.93 12.65 -2.06
C GLU A 7 -1.52 12.11 -1.76
N GLU A 8 -0.63 12.97 -1.32
CA GLU A 8 0.73 12.56 -0.97
C GLU A 8 0.73 11.58 0.20
N ILE A 9 -0.08 11.84 1.22
CA ILE A 9 -0.17 10.95 2.36
C ILE A 9 -0.72 9.61 1.95
N LEU A 10 -1.72 9.58 1.08
CA LEU A 10 -2.32 8.34 0.61
C LEU A 10 -1.31 7.52 -0.21
N GLU A 11 -0.57 8.16 -1.09
CA GLU A 11 0.47 7.49 -1.86
C GLU A 11 1.55 6.90 -0.95
N ASP A 12 1.96 7.68 0.05
CA ASP A 12 2.95 7.26 1.01
C ASP A 12 2.47 6.03 1.79
N CYS A 13 1.22 6.06 2.23
CA CYS A 13 0.62 4.93 2.94
C CYS A 13 0.55 3.70 2.06
N PHE A 14 0.26 3.87 0.78
CA PHE A 14 0.22 2.75 -0.17
C PHE A 14 1.61 2.13 -0.32
N GLU A 15 2.63 2.96 -0.47
CA GLU A 15 4.00 2.46 -0.59
C GLU A 15 4.44 1.71 0.66
N VAL A 16 4.15 2.26 1.83
CA VAL A 16 4.48 1.61 3.10
C VAL A 16 3.77 0.27 3.22
N SER A 17 2.51 0.22 2.84
CA SER A 17 1.72 -1.00 2.88
C SER A 17 2.28 -2.06 1.93
N MET A 18 2.66 -1.65 0.72
CA MET A 18 3.27 -2.57 -0.25
C MET A 18 4.59 -3.13 0.26
N GLU A 19 5.44 -2.27 0.79
CA GLU A 19 6.73 -2.70 1.32
C GLU A 19 6.56 -3.63 2.51
N SER A 20 5.65 -3.30 3.41
CA SER A 20 5.37 -4.16 4.57
C SER A 20 4.90 -5.54 4.13
N PHE A 21 4.00 -5.58 3.17
CA PHE A 21 3.52 -6.85 2.63
C PHE A 21 4.66 -7.65 2.00
N ARG A 22 5.47 -6.97 1.20
CA ARG A 22 6.61 -7.60 0.54
C ARG A 22 7.58 -8.21 1.55
N ILE A 23 7.95 -7.42 2.56
CA ILE A 23 8.92 -7.86 3.56
C ILE A 23 8.35 -9.00 4.40
N ASN A 24 7.10 -8.87 4.82
CA ASN A 24 6.46 -9.89 5.65
C ASN A 24 6.34 -11.24 4.94
N ASN A 25 6.23 -11.23 3.62
CA ASN A 25 6.12 -12.44 2.83
C ASN A 25 7.43 -12.85 2.17
N LYS A 26 8.51 -12.11 2.45
CA LYS A 26 9.85 -12.38 1.94
C LYS A 26 9.89 -12.44 0.41
N LEU A 27 9.25 -11.47 -0.21
CA LEU A 27 9.17 -11.38 -1.66
C LEU A 27 10.14 -10.35 -2.20
N THR A 28 10.59 -10.57 -3.44
CA THR A 28 11.29 -9.52 -4.18
C THR A 28 10.27 -8.57 -4.79
N HIS A 29 10.73 -7.42 -5.29
CA HIS A 29 9.83 -6.47 -5.96
C HIS A 29 9.15 -7.12 -7.17
N GLU A 30 9.89 -7.91 -7.93
CA GLU A 30 9.33 -8.62 -9.08
C GLU A 30 8.27 -9.62 -8.66
N GLN A 31 8.55 -10.38 -7.61
CA GLN A 31 7.59 -11.37 -7.10
C GLN A 31 6.32 -10.70 -6.61
N LEU A 32 6.45 -9.56 -5.96
CA LEU A 32 5.28 -8.82 -5.50
C LEU A 32 4.43 -8.34 -6.68
N GLN A 33 5.06 -7.83 -7.72
CA GLN A 33 4.34 -7.38 -8.90
C GLN A 33 3.60 -8.52 -9.59
N GLU A 34 4.24 -9.67 -9.69
CA GLU A 34 3.59 -10.85 -10.25
C GLU A 34 2.39 -11.27 -9.40
N LEU A 35 2.56 -11.28 -8.10
CA LEU A 35 1.50 -11.68 -7.20
C LEU A 35 0.30 -10.74 -7.30
N ILE A 36 0.53 -9.45 -7.39
CA ILE A 36 -0.54 -8.47 -7.56
C ILE A 36 -1.26 -8.69 -8.87
N THR A 37 -0.53 -9.04 -9.92
CA THR A 37 -1.11 -9.26 -11.23
C THR A 37 -2.02 -10.47 -11.27
N ILE A 38 -1.62 -11.55 -10.60
CA ILE A 38 -2.37 -12.81 -10.66
C ILE A 38 -3.39 -12.96 -9.53
N SER A 39 -3.27 -12.18 -8.47
CA SER A 39 -4.16 -12.27 -7.31
C SER A 39 -4.73 -10.90 -6.96
N LYS A 40 -5.96 -10.70 -7.31
CA LYS A 40 -6.67 -9.47 -7.00
C LYS A 40 -6.84 -9.28 -5.50
N GLY A 41 -6.98 -10.37 -4.76
CA GLY A 41 -7.11 -10.32 -3.30
C GLY A 41 -5.88 -9.74 -2.63
N THR A 42 -4.68 -9.99 -3.18
CA THR A 42 -3.44 -9.42 -2.66
C THR A 42 -3.44 -7.91 -2.79
N TYR A 43 -3.81 -7.41 -3.94
CA TYR A 43 -3.86 -5.97 -4.17
C TYR A 43 -4.89 -5.31 -3.25
N ASP A 44 -6.05 -5.92 -3.11
CA ASP A 44 -7.10 -5.40 -2.23
C ASP A 44 -6.63 -5.34 -0.78
N ALA A 45 -5.90 -6.35 -0.32
CA ALA A 45 -5.37 -6.36 1.03
C ALA A 45 -4.37 -5.23 1.25
N ILE A 46 -3.52 -4.97 0.27
CA ILE A 46 -2.56 -3.87 0.34
C ILE A 46 -3.28 -2.53 0.38
N CYS A 47 -4.29 -2.37 -0.45
CA CYS A 47 -5.08 -1.13 -0.48
C CYS A 47 -5.81 -0.89 0.83
N ASN A 48 -6.39 -1.94 1.40
CA ASN A 48 -7.10 -1.82 2.68
C ASN A 48 -6.16 -1.41 3.80
N ASN A 49 -4.96 -1.98 3.84
CA ASN A 49 -3.95 -1.59 4.81
C ASN A 49 -3.50 -0.15 4.62
N ALA A 50 -3.30 0.25 3.38
CA ALA A 50 -2.92 1.63 3.07
C ALA A 50 -3.99 2.61 3.54
N TYR A 51 -5.25 2.26 3.36
CA TYR A 51 -6.36 3.09 3.77
C TYR A 51 -6.43 3.24 5.29
N LYS A 52 -6.14 2.17 6.00
CA LYS A 52 -6.07 2.22 7.47
C LYS A 52 -4.99 3.19 7.93
N HIS A 53 -3.81 3.10 7.35
CA HIS A 53 -2.72 4.03 7.67
C HIS A 53 -3.09 5.46 7.34
N PHE A 54 -3.76 5.65 6.23
CA PHE A 54 -4.21 6.96 5.81
C PHE A 54 -5.17 7.57 6.83
N GLN A 55 -6.13 6.79 7.29
CA GLN A 55 -7.10 7.24 8.29
C GLN A 55 -6.41 7.63 9.60
N ASP A 56 -5.43 6.84 10.02
CA ASP A 56 -4.69 7.13 11.23
C ASP A 56 -3.91 8.44 11.13
N ARG A 57 -3.37 8.72 9.95
CA ARG A 57 -2.59 9.94 9.75
C ARG A 57 -3.43 11.19 9.59
N CYS A 58 -4.65 11.04 9.15
CA CYS A 58 -5.53 12.17 8.84
C CYS A 58 -6.47 12.55 10.00
N ILE A 59 -6.27 11.97 11.16
CA ILE A 59 -7.06 12.32 12.34
C ILE A 59 -6.61 13.66 13.00
#